data_bc64974b1d8a535264575bbee338b10d
#
_entry.id   bc64974b1d8a535264575bbee338b10d
#
_cell.length_a   1.000
_cell.length_b   1.000
_cell.length_c   1.000
_cell.angle_alpha   90.00
_cell.angle_beta   90.00
_cell.angle_gamma   90.00
#
_symmetry.space_group_name_H-M   'P 1'
#
loop_
_entity.id
_entity.type
_entity.pdbx_description
1 polymer ?
#
loop_
_entity_poly.entity_id
_entity_poly.type
_entity_poly.pdbx_seq_one_letter_code
_entity_poly.pdbx_strand_id
1 'polypeptide(L)'
;MIDSLSWQDLAQAKRDALKNSIPKNWRLEQVPSPEHLQNGVEFVESNLSPEERQITELPLEVLRPALQAGLVSSKEATLAFAHRAALAHQLTNCLTEFILEDALRRADELDIYLKETGRPVGPLHGVPVSLKDLFYLEGTDTTVGFAAWLNDKAMIQDEAGVVKILRNAGAVFFVKTNVPTSMMCAETVNNVFGFTNNAINRFCSAAGSSGGEGSLLALRGSPLGI
;
A
#
# COMPACT_ATOMS: atom_id res chain seq x y z
N MET A 1 -5.92 -19.27 31.55
CA MET A 1 -4.65 -19.23 30.82
C MET A 1 -5.03 -18.96 29.39
N ILE A 2 -4.76 -17.77 28.89
CA ILE A 2 -4.88 -17.49 27.46
C ILE A 2 -3.71 -18.25 26.85
N ASP A 3 -3.99 -19.31 26.10
CA ASP A 3 -2.96 -19.99 25.29
C ASP A 3 -2.31 -18.89 24.42
N SER A 4 -1.06 -18.57 24.73
CA SER A 4 -0.31 -17.60 23.96
C SER A 4 -0.06 -18.21 22.58
N LEU A 5 -0.73 -17.69 21.56
CA LEU A 5 -0.46 -18.04 20.18
C LEU A 5 1.05 -17.97 19.92
N SER A 6 1.59 -18.92 19.19
CA SER A 6 2.99 -18.84 18.78
C SER A 6 3.18 -17.63 17.85
N TRP A 7 4.41 -17.15 17.75
CA TRP A 7 4.69 -16.05 16.80
C TRP A 7 4.40 -16.45 15.35
N GLN A 8 4.51 -17.75 15.03
CA GLN A 8 4.17 -18.30 13.72
C GLN A 8 2.67 -18.18 13.44
N ASP A 9 1.84 -18.49 14.45
CA ASP A 9 0.38 -18.39 14.33
C ASP A 9 -0.04 -16.93 14.17
N LEU A 10 0.56 -16.01 14.93
CA LEU A 10 0.32 -14.57 14.81
C LEU A 10 0.71 -14.05 13.42
N ALA A 11 1.90 -14.43 12.93
CA ALA A 11 2.37 -14.04 11.61
C ALA A 11 1.47 -14.62 10.50
N GLN A 12 1.02 -15.87 10.62
CA GLN A 12 0.10 -16.47 9.66
C GLN A 12 -1.25 -15.77 9.67
N ALA A 13 -1.81 -15.51 10.84
CA ALA A 13 -3.08 -14.78 10.97
C ALA A 13 -3.00 -13.38 10.33
N LYS A 14 -1.86 -12.69 10.47
CA LYS A 14 -1.64 -11.39 9.84
C LYS A 14 -1.59 -11.48 8.31
N ARG A 15 -0.88 -12.46 7.76
CA ARG A 15 -0.85 -12.69 6.30
C ARG A 15 -2.24 -13.04 5.75
N ASP A 16 -3.00 -13.85 6.48
CA ASP A 16 -4.37 -14.22 6.09
C ASP A 16 -5.31 -13.01 6.14
N ALA A 17 -5.17 -12.16 7.17
CA ALA A 17 -5.92 -10.90 7.27
C ALA A 17 -5.60 -9.97 6.09
N LEU A 18 -4.32 -9.77 5.76
CA LEU A 18 -3.89 -8.98 4.61
C LEU A 18 -4.45 -9.54 3.29
N LYS A 19 -4.36 -10.86 3.07
CA LYS A 19 -4.95 -11.51 1.90
C LYS A 19 -6.46 -11.30 1.83
N ASN A 20 -7.14 -11.35 2.99
CA ASN A 20 -8.60 -11.21 3.07
C ASN A 20 -9.08 -9.76 2.94
N SER A 21 -8.23 -8.76 3.21
CA SER A 21 -8.56 -7.35 2.96
C SER A 21 -8.58 -6.98 1.48
N ILE A 22 -7.89 -7.75 0.62
CA ILE A 22 -7.97 -7.57 -0.83
C ILE A 22 -9.32 -8.08 -1.35
N PRO A 23 -10.10 -7.29 -2.11
CA PRO A 23 -11.36 -7.71 -2.71
C PRO A 23 -11.22 -9.01 -3.52
N LYS A 24 -12.22 -9.89 -3.41
CA LYS A 24 -12.16 -11.22 -4.05
C LYS A 24 -11.95 -11.15 -5.57
N ASN A 25 -12.57 -10.20 -6.23
CA ASN A 25 -12.47 -9.97 -7.67
C ASN A 25 -11.11 -9.40 -8.13
N TRP A 26 -10.25 -8.95 -7.18
CA TRP A 26 -8.89 -8.49 -7.45
C TRP A 26 -7.84 -9.57 -7.12
N ARG A 27 -8.27 -10.71 -6.58
CA ARG A 27 -7.38 -11.83 -6.27
C ARG A 27 -7.13 -12.65 -7.52
N LEU A 28 -5.87 -12.88 -7.83
CA LEU A 28 -5.46 -13.75 -8.92
C LEU A 28 -5.82 -15.19 -8.57
N GLU A 29 -6.43 -15.92 -9.51
CA GLU A 29 -6.70 -17.35 -9.35
C GLU A 29 -5.39 -18.13 -9.21
N GLN A 30 -4.39 -17.77 -9.99
CA GLN A 30 -3.05 -18.32 -9.94
C GLN A 30 -2.02 -17.20 -10.11
N VAL A 31 -1.09 -17.11 -9.16
CA VAL A 31 0.06 -16.20 -9.26
C VAL A 31 1.12 -16.88 -10.11
N PRO A 32 1.53 -16.30 -11.25
CA PRO A 32 2.60 -16.88 -12.07
C PRO A 32 3.91 -17.00 -11.28
N SER A 33 4.62 -18.09 -11.42
CA SER A 33 5.95 -18.24 -10.81
C SER A 33 6.98 -17.34 -11.53
N PRO A 34 8.13 -17.00 -10.89
CA PRO A 34 9.17 -16.21 -11.52
C PRO A 34 9.69 -16.80 -12.83
N GLU A 35 9.69 -18.14 -12.98
CA GLU A 35 10.10 -18.82 -14.20
C GLU A 35 9.17 -18.52 -15.38
N HIS A 36 7.87 -18.29 -15.10
CA HIS A 36 6.87 -18.00 -16.13
C HIS A 36 6.62 -16.50 -16.29
N LEU A 37 6.95 -15.71 -15.28
CA LEU A 37 6.77 -14.25 -15.29
C LEU A 37 7.89 -13.59 -14.49
N GLN A 38 8.98 -13.22 -15.16
CA GLN A 38 10.11 -12.55 -14.51
C GLN A 38 9.81 -11.08 -14.22
N ASN A 39 9.32 -10.33 -15.21
CA ASN A 39 8.96 -8.91 -15.10
C ASN A 39 7.44 -8.77 -14.88
N GLY A 40 7.06 -8.14 -13.76
CA GLY A 40 5.65 -7.98 -13.37
C GLY A 40 4.92 -6.82 -14.03
N VAL A 41 5.61 -5.89 -14.72
CA VAL A 41 5.01 -4.62 -15.19
C VAL A 41 3.86 -4.86 -16.16
N GLU A 42 4.13 -5.53 -17.29
CA GLU A 42 3.11 -5.79 -18.32
C GLU A 42 1.96 -6.65 -17.79
N PHE A 43 2.25 -7.59 -16.89
CA PHE A 43 1.23 -8.44 -16.28
C PHE A 43 0.28 -7.61 -15.43
N VAL A 44 0.79 -6.73 -14.56
CA VAL A 44 -0.04 -5.84 -13.74
C VAL A 44 -0.89 -4.94 -14.65
N GLU A 45 -0.29 -4.32 -15.66
CA GLU A 45 -0.99 -3.45 -16.60
C GLU A 45 -2.11 -4.16 -17.37
N SER A 46 -1.90 -5.42 -17.78
CA SER A 46 -2.91 -6.19 -18.52
C SER A 46 -4.11 -6.65 -17.68
N ASN A 47 -3.97 -6.61 -16.35
CA ASN A 47 -5.04 -6.96 -15.40
C ASN A 47 -5.83 -5.75 -14.88
N LEU A 48 -5.52 -4.54 -15.37
CA LEU A 48 -6.25 -3.31 -15.05
C LEU A 48 -7.22 -2.96 -16.17
N SER A 49 -8.34 -2.28 -15.82
CA SER A 49 -9.19 -1.66 -16.82
C SER A 49 -8.48 -0.51 -17.55
N PRO A 50 -8.94 -0.11 -18.76
CA PRO A 50 -8.37 1.04 -19.45
C PRO A 50 -8.38 2.33 -18.61
N GLU A 51 -9.45 2.54 -17.84
CA GLU A 51 -9.64 3.72 -16.97
C GLU A 51 -8.66 3.69 -15.78
N GLU A 52 -8.53 2.55 -15.09
CA GLU A 52 -7.56 2.37 -14.00
C GLU A 52 -6.13 2.55 -14.50
N ARG A 53 -5.83 2.01 -15.67
CA ARG A 53 -4.53 2.15 -16.30
C ARG A 53 -4.24 3.61 -16.63
N GLN A 54 -5.18 4.33 -17.25
CA GLN A 54 -5.04 5.75 -17.57
C GLN A 54 -4.72 6.57 -16.32
N ILE A 55 -5.42 6.34 -15.20
CA ILE A 55 -5.19 7.05 -13.94
C ILE A 55 -3.81 6.71 -13.36
N THR A 56 -3.48 5.42 -13.27
CA THR A 56 -2.26 4.97 -12.58
C THR A 56 -0.97 5.17 -13.41
N GLU A 57 -1.08 5.50 -14.68
CA GLU A 57 0.05 5.89 -15.53
C GLU A 57 0.34 7.40 -15.50
N LEU A 58 -0.56 8.22 -14.92
CA LEU A 58 -0.31 9.65 -14.78
C LEU A 58 0.86 9.89 -13.82
N PRO A 59 1.85 10.70 -14.22
CA PRO A 59 2.85 11.17 -13.28
C PRO A 59 2.22 12.09 -12.23
N LEU A 60 2.79 12.13 -11.01
CA LEU A 60 2.20 12.86 -9.88
C LEU A 60 1.96 14.35 -10.18
N GLU A 61 2.84 14.98 -10.95
CA GLU A 61 2.72 16.38 -11.39
C GLU A 61 1.51 16.62 -12.30
N VAL A 62 0.92 15.58 -12.89
CA VAL A 62 -0.32 15.64 -13.68
C VAL A 62 -1.52 15.18 -12.87
N LEU A 63 -1.38 14.07 -12.13
CA LEU A 63 -2.46 13.52 -11.31
C LEU A 63 -2.92 14.51 -10.23
N ARG A 64 -1.98 15.14 -9.53
CA ARG A 64 -2.29 16.07 -8.44
C ARG A 64 -3.15 17.26 -8.88
N PRO A 65 -2.81 18.02 -9.94
CA PRO A 65 -3.69 19.09 -10.44
C PRO A 65 -5.05 18.57 -10.92
N ALA A 66 -5.10 17.37 -11.52
CA ALA A 66 -6.36 16.78 -11.96
C ALA A 66 -7.31 16.47 -10.79
N LEU A 67 -6.77 15.93 -9.67
CA LEU A 67 -7.51 15.74 -8.42
C LEU A 67 -8.00 17.05 -7.82
N GLN A 68 -7.14 18.07 -7.76
CA GLN A 68 -7.48 19.40 -7.23
C GLN A 68 -8.53 20.14 -8.06
N ALA A 69 -8.61 19.83 -9.35
CA ALA A 69 -9.60 20.39 -10.27
C ALA A 69 -10.89 19.53 -10.36
N GLY A 70 -10.93 18.36 -9.70
CA GLY A 70 -12.06 17.43 -9.80
C GLY A 70 -12.21 16.77 -11.17
N LEU A 71 -11.15 16.74 -12.00
CA LEU A 71 -11.13 16.04 -13.29
C LEU A 71 -10.98 14.51 -13.10
N VAL A 72 -10.35 14.10 -12.00
CA VAL A 72 -10.31 12.75 -11.46
C VAL A 72 -10.77 12.88 -10.02
N SER A 73 -11.72 12.07 -9.57
CA SER A 73 -12.11 12.07 -8.17
C SER A 73 -11.07 11.36 -7.29
N SER A 74 -11.00 11.76 -6.03
CA SER A 74 -10.14 11.10 -5.03
C SER A 74 -10.49 9.61 -4.92
N LYS A 75 -11.78 9.28 -5.03
CA LYS A 75 -12.28 7.90 -5.00
C LYS A 75 -11.82 7.08 -6.19
N GLU A 76 -11.92 7.59 -7.42
CA GLU A 76 -11.47 6.90 -8.63
C GLU A 76 -9.97 6.64 -8.58
N ALA A 77 -9.18 7.65 -8.20
CA ALA A 77 -7.74 7.49 -8.03
C ALA A 77 -7.40 6.44 -6.96
N THR A 78 -8.06 6.50 -5.80
CA THR A 78 -7.82 5.54 -4.71
C THR A 78 -8.15 4.11 -5.13
N LEU A 79 -9.27 3.89 -5.83
CA LEU A 79 -9.64 2.56 -6.35
C LEU A 79 -8.64 2.04 -7.37
N ALA A 80 -8.24 2.87 -8.35
CA ALA A 80 -7.31 2.47 -9.39
C ALA A 80 -5.93 2.07 -8.81
N PHE A 81 -5.37 2.89 -7.92
CA PHE A 81 -4.10 2.58 -7.27
C PHE A 81 -4.21 1.40 -6.29
N ALA A 82 -5.31 1.25 -5.57
CA ALA A 82 -5.52 0.11 -4.68
C ALA A 82 -5.61 -1.21 -5.45
N HIS A 83 -6.31 -1.25 -6.59
CA HIS A 83 -6.35 -2.44 -7.44
C HIS A 83 -4.95 -2.77 -7.96
N ARG A 84 -4.23 -1.78 -8.48
CA ARG A 84 -2.86 -1.97 -8.96
C ARG A 84 -1.91 -2.42 -7.84
N ALA A 85 -2.03 -1.88 -6.62
CA ALA A 85 -1.26 -2.30 -5.46
C ALA A 85 -1.59 -3.74 -5.03
N ALA A 86 -2.86 -4.16 -5.11
CA ALA A 86 -3.26 -5.53 -4.83
C ALA A 86 -2.64 -6.54 -5.81
N LEU A 87 -2.58 -6.20 -7.11
CA LEU A 87 -1.89 -7.00 -8.12
C LEU A 87 -0.37 -7.03 -7.87
N ALA A 88 0.24 -5.88 -7.58
CA ALA A 88 1.65 -5.75 -7.25
C ALA A 88 2.03 -6.61 -6.04
N HIS A 89 1.22 -6.57 -4.98
CA HIS A 89 1.44 -7.38 -3.78
C HIS A 89 1.43 -8.88 -4.07
N GLN A 90 0.46 -9.35 -4.84
CA GLN A 90 0.34 -10.78 -5.18
C GLN A 90 1.54 -11.29 -5.99
N LEU A 91 2.21 -10.43 -6.76
CA LEU A 91 3.42 -10.78 -7.50
C LEU A 91 4.70 -10.67 -6.67
N THR A 92 4.80 -9.68 -5.79
CA THR A 92 6.09 -9.29 -5.17
C THR A 92 6.11 -9.37 -3.66
N ASN A 93 4.96 -9.59 -3.00
CA ASN A 93 4.82 -9.58 -1.54
C ASN A 93 5.31 -8.27 -0.91
N CYS A 94 4.90 -7.12 -1.47
CA CYS A 94 5.39 -5.80 -1.10
C CYS A 94 4.60 -5.10 0.02
N LEU A 95 3.40 -5.57 0.39
CA LEU A 95 2.54 -4.90 1.37
C LEU A 95 2.56 -5.58 2.74
N THR A 96 2.25 -4.80 3.79
CA THR A 96 1.97 -5.24 5.16
C THR A 96 0.55 -4.92 5.61
N GLU A 97 -0.05 -3.87 5.06
CA GLU A 97 -1.45 -3.47 5.26
C GLU A 97 -2.11 -3.09 3.94
N PHE A 98 -3.41 -3.39 3.86
CA PHE A 98 -4.27 -2.98 2.77
C PHE A 98 -5.59 -2.47 3.37
N ILE A 99 -5.77 -1.14 3.42
CA ILE A 99 -6.78 -0.44 4.21
C ILE A 99 -7.81 0.28 3.31
N LEU A 100 -8.36 -0.46 2.35
CA LEU A 100 -9.21 0.08 1.29
C LEU A 100 -10.46 0.82 1.82
N GLU A 101 -11.15 0.27 2.83
CA GLU A 101 -12.40 0.87 3.34
C GLU A 101 -12.17 2.26 3.94
N ASP A 102 -11.14 2.41 4.77
CA ASP A 102 -10.77 3.69 5.37
C ASP A 102 -10.28 4.68 4.32
N ALA A 103 -9.49 4.19 3.34
CA ALA A 103 -9.02 5.00 2.23
C ALA A 103 -10.18 5.54 1.38
N LEU A 104 -11.18 4.71 1.07
CA LEU A 104 -12.35 5.14 0.30
C LEU A 104 -13.24 6.10 1.08
N ARG A 105 -13.43 5.87 2.39
CA ARG A 105 -14.14 6.83 3.24
C ARG A 105 -13.46 8.20 3.20
N ARG A 106 -12.13 8.23 3.36
CA ARG A 106 -11.36 9.47 3.27
C ARG A 106 -11.44 10.13 1.90
N ALA A 107 -11.37 9.36 0.83
CA ALA A 107 -11.49 9.85 -0.53
C ALA A 107 -12.87 10.48 -0.78
N ASP A 108 -13.96 9.83 -0.34
CA ASP A 108 -15.32 10.37 -0.44
C ASP A 108 -15.47 11.70 0.33
N GLU A 109 -14.90 11.81 1.54
CA GLU A 109 -14.88 13.07 2.32
C GLU A 109 -14.19 14.21 1.55
N LEU A 110 -13.07 13.91 0.88
CA LEU A 110 -12.33 14.89 0.11
C LEU A 110 -13.10 15.33 -1.15
N ASP A 111 -13.73 14.39 -1.85
CA ASP A 111 -14.55 14.69 -3.04
C ASP A 111 -15.77 15.55 -2.66
N ILE A 112 -16.43 15.25 -1.53
CA ILE A 112 -17.53 16.07 -1.01
C ILE A 112 -17.03 17.48 -0.65
N TYR A 113 -15.92 17.58 0.08
CA TYR A 113 -15.34 18.86 0.45
C TYR A 113 -15.02 19.74 -0.77
N LEU A 114 -14.38 19.16 -1.79
CA LEU A 114 -14.04 19.87 -3.03
C LEU A 114 -15.31 20.36 -3.73
N LYS A 115 -16.33 19.52 -3.82
CA LYS A 115 -17.62 19.86 -4.43
C LYS A 115 -18.35 21.01 -3.71
N GLU A 116 -18.32 20.99 -2.37
CA GLU A 116 -19.03 22.00 -1.55
C GLU A 116 -18.28 23.33 -1.47
N THR A 117 -16.95 23.30 -1.43
CA THR A 117 -16.12 24.50 -1.19
C THR A 117 -15.51 25.07 -2.46
N GLY A 118 -15.40 24.29 -3.54
CA GLY A 118 -14.67 24.63 -4.75
C GLY A 118 -13.15 24.74 -4.54
N ARG A 119 -12.62 24.23 -3.42
CA ARG A 119 -11.19 24.34 -3.05
C ARG A 119 -10.65 23.01 -2.54
N PRO A 120 -9.41 22.64 -2.91
CA PRO A 120 -8.76 21.48 -2.32
C PRO A 120 -8.45 21.72 -0.83
N VAL A 121 -8.45 20.64 -0.02
CA VAL A 121 -8.04 20.69 1.40
C VAL A 121 -6.59 21.15 1.55
N GLY A 122 -5.72 20.70 0.63
CA GLY A 122 -4.31 21.02 0.65
C GLY A 122 -3.57 20.54 -0.59
N PRO A 123 -2.24 20.63 -0.61
CA PRO A 123 -1.43 20.34 -1.80
C PRO A 123 -1.48 18.88 -2.26
N LEU A 124 -1.86 17.93 -1.38
CA LEU A 124 -2.00 16.51 -1.69
C LEU A 124 -3.46 16.05 -1.70
N HIS A 125 -4.40 16.96 -1.93
CA HIS A 125 -5.84 16.66 -1.96
C HIS A 125 -6.14 15.46 -2.87
N GLY A 126 -6.65 14.37 -2.26
CA GLY A 126 -7.05 13.16 -2.96
C GLY A 126 -5.93 12.27 -3.47
N VAL A 127 -4.65 12.61 -3.25
CA VAL A 127 -3.51 11.82 -3.69
C VAL A 127 -3.39 10.54 -2.87
N PRO A 128 -3.46 9.34 -3.48
CA PRO A 128 -3.15 8.09 -2.79
C PRO A 128 -1.67 8.05 -2.38
N VAL A 129 -1.39 7.64 -1.13
CA VAL A 129 -0.03 7.59 -0.58
C VAL A 129 0.19 6.25 0.10
N SER A 130 1.29 5.56 -0.26
CA SER A 130 1.77 4.40 0.47
C SER A 130 2.71 4.79 1.59
N LEU A 131 2.70 4.01 2.67
CA LEU A 131 3.52 4.25 3.85
C LEU A 131 4.42 3.05 4.12
N LYS A 132 5.70 3.28 4.34
CA LYS A 132 6.61 2.25 4.85
C LYS A 132 6.17 1.78 6.22
N ASP A 133 6.31 0.48 6.54
CA ASP A 133 5.84 -0.13 7.80
C ASP A 133 6.63 0.30 9.05
N LEU A 134 7.16 1.49 9.05
CA LEU A 134 7.72 2.18 10.22
C LEU A 134 6.82 3.30 10.73
N PHE A 135 5.88 3.77 9.89
CA PHE A 135 5.02 4.89 10.25
C PHE A 135 3.77 4.40 10.98
N TYR A 136 3.53 4.97 12.15
CA TYR A 136 2.30 4.73 12.90
C TYR A 136 1.13 5.39 12.18
N LEU A 137 0.17 4.57 11.79
CA LEU A 137 -1.10 4.95 11.17
C LEU A 137 -2.22 4.33 12.00
N GLU A 138 -3.19 5.12 12.43
CA GLU A 138 -4.33 4.65 13.22
C GLU A 138 -5.06 3.49 12.54
N GLY A 139 -5.42 2.48 13.33
CA GLY A 139 -6.14 1.30 12.84
C GLY A 139 -5.25 0.23 12.17
N THR A 140 -3.92 0.42 12.10
CA THR A 140 -3.00 -0.54 11.50
C THR A 140 -1.94 -1.00 12.49
N ASP A 141 -1.33 -2.18 12.23
CA ASP A 141 -0.11 -2.56 12.92
C ASP A 141 1.09 -1.80 12.34
N THR A 142 2.11 -1.60 13.19
CA THR A 142 3.43 -1.11 12.77
C THR A 142 4.47 -2.07 13.33
N THR A 143 4.84 -3.06 12.51
CA THR A 143 5.62 -4.20 12.98
C THR A 143 7.12 -3.99 12.90
N VAL A 144 7.58 -3.18 11.96
CA VAL A 144 9.01 -3.04 11.60
C VAL A 144 9.67 -4.43 11.43
N GLY A 145 8.87 -5.41 10.96
CA GLY A 145 9.27 -6.81 10.77
C GLY A 145 9.33 -7.67 12.04
N PHE A 146 8.90 -7.16 13.21
CA PHE A 146 8.86 -7.92 14.47
C PHE A 146 7.47 -8.53 14.71
N ALA A 147 7.39 -9.86 14.82
CA ALA A 147 6.15 -10.55 15.16
C ALA A 147 5.62 -10.20 16.56
N ALA A 148 6.51 -9.86 17.48
CA ALA A 148 6.14 -9.44 18.84
C ALA A 148 5.34 -8.12 18.89
N TRP A 149 5.37 -7.33 17.82
CA TRP A 149 4.65 -6.05 17.73
C TRP A 149 3.29 -6.16 17.02
N LEU A 150 2.93 -7.36 16.58
CA LEU A 150 1.60 -7.63 16.04
C LEU A 150 0.54 -7.50 17.14
N ASN A 151 -0.52 -6.76 16.86
CA ASN A 151 -1.64 -6.50 17.77
C ASN A 151 -1.23 -5.77 19.08
N ASP A 152 -0.02 -5.21 19.15
CA ASP A 152 0.43 -4.45 20.33
C ASP A 152 -0.16 -3.03 20.32
N LYS A 153 -1.37 -2.92 20.87
CA LYS A 153 -2.08 -1.64 21.00
C LYS A 153 -1.35 -0.62 21.88
N ALA A 154 -0.41 -1.05 22.72
CA ALA A 154 0.37 -0.16 23.58
C ALA A 154 1.41 0.63 22.78
N MET A 155 1.84 0.11 21.62
CA MET A 155 2.79 0.78 20.74
C MET A 155 2.15 1.91 19.92
N ILE A 156 0.82 1.90 19.74
CA ILE A 156 0.11 2.87 18.89
C ILE A 156 -0.67 3.83 19.78
N GLN A 157 0.01 4.82 20.34
CA GLN A 157 -0.64 5.87 21.13
C GLN A 157 -1.08 7.07 20.27
N ASP A 158 -0.44 7.30 19.13
CA ASP A 158 -0.71 8.44 18.25
C ASP A 158 -0.11 8.21 16.84
N GLU A 159 -0.69 8.86 15.83
CA GLU A 159 -0.12 8.81 14.47
C GLU A 159 1.24 9.51 14.40
N ALA A 160 2.12 8.99 13.54
CA ALA A 160 3.41 9.63 13.28
C ALA A 160 3.23 11.09 12.80
N GLY A 161 4.12 11.98 13.23
CA GLY A 161 4.01 13.41 12.87
C GLY A 161 3.92 13.67 11.37
N VAL A 162 4.70 12.92 10.55
CA VAL A 162 4.65 13.01 9.09
C VAL A 162 3.30 12.54 8.53
N VAL A 163 2.68 11.51 9.11
CA VAL A 163 1.35 11.01 8.71
C VAL A 163 0.30 12.10 8.94
N LYS A 164 0.31 12.77 10.10
CA LYS A 164 -0.58 13.91 10.39
C LYS A 164 -0.39 15.06 9.40
N ILE A 165 0.85 15.40 9.07
CA ILE A 165 1.16 16.48 8.09
C ILE A 165 0.59 16.12 6.71
N LEU A 166 0.82 14.90 6.23
CA LEU A 166 0.34 14.44 4.94
C LEU A 166 -1.19 14.33 4.90
N ARG A 167 -1.82 13.84 5.98
CA ARG A 167 -3.27 13.79 6.13
C ARG A 167 -3.89 15.18 6.06
N ASN A 168 -3.30 16.17 6.74
CA ASN A 168 -3.74 17.57 6.69
C ASN A 168 -3.53 18.21 5.32
N ALA A 169 -2.52 17.75 4.57
CA ALA A 169 -2.30 18.14 3.19
C ALA A 169 -3.33 17.53 2.21
N GLY A 170 -4.18 16.61 2.67
CA GLY A 170 -5.23 15.98 1.87
C GLY A 170 -4.85 14.61 1.28
N ALA A 171 -3.78 13.97 1.75
CA ALA A 171 -3.39 12.63 1.31
C ALA A 171 -4.42 11.56 1.73
N VAL A 172 -4.49 10.49 0.94
CA VAL A 172 -5.28 9.28 1.19
C VAL A 172 -4.33 8.11 1.39
N PHE A 173 -4.20 7.64 2.63
CA PHE A 173 -3.39 6.43 2.92
C PHE A 173 -4.22 5.19 2.61
N PHE A 174 -3.66 4.25 1.85
CA PHE A 174 -4.40 3.07 1.41
C PHE A 174 -3.65 1.75 1.60
N VAL A 175 -2.32 1.79 1.74
CA VAL A 175 -1.46 0.62 1.99
C VAL A 175 -0.27 0.97 2.87
N LYS A 176 0.27 -0.05 3.58
CA LYS A 176 1.63 0.01 4.12
C LYS A 176 2.50 -1.05 3.46
N THR A 177 3.81 -0.82 3.42
CA THR A 177 4.76 -1.59 2.62
C THR A 177 5.81 -2.29 3.46
N ASN A 178 6.26 -3.44 2.99
CA ASN A 178 7.14 -4.35 3.69
C ASN A 178 8.55 -3.79 3.90
N VAL A 179 9.15 -4.16 5.02
CA VAL A 179 10.49 -3.77 5.46
C VAL A 179 11.25 -4.99 5.99
N PRO A 180 12.59 -5.01 6.01
CA PRO A 180 13.32 -6.03 6.75
C PRO A 180 13.17 -5.83 8.25
N THR A 181 13.37 -6.90 9.03
CA THR A 181 13.35 -6.82 10.49
C THR A 181 14.28 -5.71 10.98
N SER A 182 13.77 -4.82 11.83
CA SER A 182 14.47 -3.64 12.36
C SER A 182 14.98 -2.64 11.30
N MET A 183 14.66 -2.81 10.03
CA MET A 183 15.15 -2.00 8.90
C MET A 183 16.68 -1.97 8.74
N MET A 184 17.39 -2.94 9.29
CA MET A 184 18.85 -3.00 9.34
C MET A 184 19.45 -4.00 8.34
N CYS A 185 18.66 -4.44 7.35
CA CYS A 185 19.13 -5.34 6.29
C CYS A 185 18.96 -4.68 4.91
N ALA A 186 19.88 -5.00 4.00
CA ALA A 186 19.82 -4.55 2.61
C ALA A 186 18.81 -5.35 1.76
N GLU A 187 18.21 -6.42 2.31
CA GLU A 187 17.16 -7.21 1.68
C GLU A 187 15.87 -7.13 2.50
N THR A 188 14.74 -6.92 1.84
CA THR A 188 13.44 -6.85 2.51
C THR A 188 12.90 -8.24 2.76
N VAL A 189 13.19 -8.75 3.96
CA VAL A 189 12.74 -10.05 4.47
C VAL A 189 12.52 -9.96 5.98
N ASN A 190 11.42 -10.56 6.46
CA ASN A 190 11.13 -10.70 7.88
C ASN A 190 10.26 -11.93 8.16
N ASN A 191 10.13 -12.29 9.43
CA ASN A 191 9.39 -13.48 9.85
C ASN A 191 7.86 -13.31 9.80
N VAL A 192 7.35 -12.08 9.69
CA VAL A 192 5.90 -11.81 9.63
C VAL A 192 5.40 -11.99 8.21
N PHE A 193 5.96 -11.24 7.25
CA PHE A 193 5.47 -11.17 5.87
C PHE A 193 6.31 -11.96 4.87
N GLY A 194 7.54 -12.33 5.22
CA GLY A 194 8.47 -13.01 4.33
C GLY A 194 9.26 -12.07 3.43
N PHE A 195 9.71 -12.60 2.30
CA PHE A 195 10.59 -11.93 1.33
C PHE A 195 9.81 -11.11 0.31
N THR A 196 10.32 -9.92 -0.01
CA THR A 196 9.77 -9.06 -1.08
C THR A 196 10.64 -9.19 -2.34
N ASN A 197 10.01 -9.61 -3.43
CA ASN A 197 10.66 -9.77 -4.73
C ASN A 197 10.81 -8.43 -5.45
N ASN A 198 11.85 -8.31 -6.27
CA ASN A 198 12.02 -7.20 -7.19
C ASN A 198 10.92 -7.24 -8.28
N ALA A 199 10.35 -6.09 -8.61
CA ALA A 199 9.24 -5.97 -9.55
C ALA A 199 9.62 -6.29 -11.00
N ILE A 200 10.85 -5.94 -11.40
CA ILE A 200 11.37 -6.08 -12.76
C ILE A 200 12.03 -7.45 -12.97
N ASN A 201 12.63 -7.99 -11.90
CA ASN A 201 13.22 -9.33 -11.92
C ASN A 201 12.86 -10.08 -10.63
N ARG A 202 11.79 -10.85 -10.67
CA ARG A 202 11.25 -11.56 -9.50
C ARG A 202 12.15 -12.67 -8.94
N PHE A 203 13.27 -12.97 -9.59
CA PHE A 203 14.34 -13.80 -9.02
C PHE A 203 15.26 -13.02 -8.08
N CYS A 204 15.21 -11.70 -8.11
CA CYS A 204 16.05 -10.82 -7.32
C CYS A 204 15.32 -10.28 -6.09
N SER A 205 16.10 -9.84 -5.11
CA SER A 205 15.63 -9.05 -3.98
C SER A 205 15.15 -7.66 -4.43
N ALA A 206 14.15 -7.13 -3.75
CA ALA A 206 13.75 -5.73 -3.89
C ALA A 206 14.76 -4.75 -3.24
N ALA A 207 15.84 -5.28 -2.68
CA ALA A 207 16.76 -4.56 -1.80
C ALA A 207 16.06 -4.05 -0.52
N GLY A 208 16.62 -3.09 0.20
CA GLY A 208 16.07 -2.61 1.47
C GLY A 208 16.75 -1.33 1.96
N SER A 209 16.23 -0.75 3.00
CA SER A 209 15.13 -1.22 3.86
C SER A 209 13.74 -0.82 3.35
N SER A 210 13.61 -0.11 2.25
CA SER A 210 12.33 0.30 1.65
C SER A 210 11.95 -0.58 0.44
N GLY A 211 12.24 -1.90 0.48
CA GLY A 211 12.02 -2.78 -0.66
C GLY A 211 10.54 -2.96 -1.00
N GLY A 212 9.64 -2.91 0.00
CA GLY A 212 8.21 -2.90 -0.25
C GLY A 212 7.77 -1.69 -1.07
N GLU A 213 8.21 -0.48 -0.70
CA GLU A 213 7.97 0.74 -1.48
C GLU A 213 8.61 0.63 -2.88
N GLY A 214 9.88 0.20 -2.96
CA GLY A 214 10.58 0.06 -4.23
C GLY A 214 9.83 -0.84 -5.22
N SER A 215 9.34 -2.01 -4.78
CA SER A 215 8.57 -2.91 -5.63
C SER A 215 7.19 -2.36 -5.99
N LEU A 216 6.50 -1.74 -5.02
CA LEU A 216 5.19 -1.15 -5.25
C LEU A 216 5.26 -0.01 -6.29
N LEU A 217 6.18 0.93 -6.10
CA LEU A 217 6.36 2.09 -6.99
C LEU A 217 6.85 1.68 -8.38
N ALA A 218 7.75 0.67 -8.49
CA ALA A 218 8.20 0.14 -9.76
C ALA A 218 7.07 -0.47 -10.60
N LEU A 219 6.03 -1.03 -9.93
CA LEU A 219 4.79 -1.49 -10.56
C LEU A 219 3.72 -0.39 -10.66
N ARG A 220 4.06 0.85 -10.32
CA ARG A 220 3.13 2.00 -10.27
C ARG A 220 1.90 1.75 -9.38
N GLY A 221 2.06 0.93 -8.35
CA GLY A 221 0.99 0.63 -7.39
C GLY A 221 0.72 1.77 -6.40
N SER A 222 1.55 2.81 -6.39
CA SER A 222 1.33 4.07 -5.66
C SER A 222 1.95 5.22 -6.43
N PRO A 223 1.33 6.42 -6.48
CA PRO A 223 1.90 7.59 -7.14
C PRO A 223 2.92 8.31 -6.25
N LEU A 224 2.85 8.10 -4.94
CA LEU A 224 3.74 8.68 -3.93
C LEU A 224 3.92 7.69 -2.78
N GLY A 225 5.18 7.38 -2.44
CA GLY A 225 5.55 6.53 -1.30
C GLY A 225 6.45 7.27 -0.31
N ILE A 226 6.29 6.97 0.98
CA ILE A 226 7.04 7.58 2.08
C ILE A 226 7.75 6.47 2.89
#